data_7e5353f98150e0117a4b422dc1a188e8
#
_entry.id   7e5353f98150e0117a4b422dc1a188e8
#
_cell.length_a   1.000
_cell.length_b   1.000
_cell.length_c   1.000
_cell.angle_alpha   90.00
_cell.angle_beta   90.00
_cell.angle_gamma   90.00
#
_symmetry.space_group_name_H-M   'P 1'
#
loop_
_entity.id
_entity.type
_entity.pdbx_description
1 polymer ?
#
loop_
_entity_poly.entity_id
_entity_poly.type
_entity_poly.pdbx_seq_one_letter_code
_entity_poly.pdbx_strand_id
1 'polypeptide(L)'
;IRAEVGMVFQQFNLFPHLSILDNCTLAPIWVKKLPKKKAEEIAMQNLERVQIVDQAKKFPGQLSGGQQQRCALARALCMEPKIMLFDEPTSALDPEMIKEVLDAMVDLAKAGMTMIVVTHEMGFAKEVADNMIFMDEGKIIEKAKTKDFFANPKSDRTKLFLSQIL
;
A
#
# COMPACT_ATOMS: atom_id res chain seq x y z
N ILE A 1 -9.21 16.57 -6.15
CA ILE A 1 -8.83 15.25 -6.68
C ILE A 1 -7.55 14.73 -6.02
N ARG A 2 -6.38 15.43 -6.05
CA ARG A 2 -5.12 14.92 -5.49
C ARG A 2 -5.16 14.61 -3.98
N ALA A 3 -5.97 15.31 -3.21
CA ALA A 3 -6.13 15.06 -1.77
C ALA A 3 -7.01 13.83 -1.46
N GLU A 4 -7.73 13.30 -2.45
CA GLU A 4 -8.65 12.17 -2.31
C GLU A 4 -8.03 10.84 -2.78
N VAL A 5 -6.82 10.89 -3.34
CA VAL A 5 -6.08 9.73 -3.83
C VAL A 5 -4.77 9.63 -3.07
N GLY A 6 -4.61 8.57 -2.30
CA GLY A 6 -3.36 8.21 -1.66
C GLY A 6 -2.49 7.38 -2.60
N MET A 7 -1.17 7.50 -2.51
CA MET A 7 -0.25 6.67 -3.28
C MET A 7 0.90 6.18 -2.42
N VAL A 8 1.19 4.90 -2.53
CA VAL A 8 2.32 4.22 -1.89
C VAL A 8 3.20 3.64 -3.00
N PHE A 9 4.47 4.02 -2.98
CA PHE A 9 5.45 3.65 -4.00
C PHE A 9 6.30 2.46 -3.55
N GLN A 10 6.99 1.84 -4.49
CA GLN A 10 8.01 0.84 -4.25
C GLN A 10 9.12 1.35 -3.33
N GLN A 11 9.60 2.58 -3.57
CA GLN A 11 10.48 3.30 -2.65
C GLN A 11 9.61 4.05 -1.65
N PHE A 12 9.96 3.97 -0.37
CA PHE A 12 9.13 4.49 0.74
C PHE A 12 8.89 6.00 0.67
N ASN A 13 9.83 6.75 0.07
CA ASN A 13 9.77 8.21 -0.14
C ASN A 13 9.46 9.00 1.14
N LEU A 14 9.95 8.52 2.28
CA LEU A 14 9.84 9.23 3.55
C LEU A 14 10.83 10.40 3.59
N PHE A 15 10.46 11.48 4.27
CA PHE A 15 11.35 12.59 4.53
C PHE A 15 12.36 12.19 5.62
N PRO A 16 13.65 12.02 5.31
CA PRO A 16 14.62 11.43 6.25
C PRO A 16 14.94 12.33 7.45
N HIS A 17 14.72 13.62 7.32
CA HIS A 17 14.94 14.64 8.35
C HIS A 17 13.72 14.89 9.26
N LEU A 18 12.60 14.22 9.01
CA LEU A 18 11.40 14.30 9.82
C LEU A 18 11.21 13.00 10.60
N SER A 19 10.66 13.11 11.81
CA SER A 19 10.22 11.93 12.55
C SER A 19 9.11 11.18 11.79
N ILE A 20 8.81 9.95 12.17
CA ILE A 20 7.69 9.17 11.60
C ILE A 20 6.37 9.90 11.80
N LEU A 21 6.14 10.46 12.99
CA LEU A 21 4.95 11.27 13.28
C LEU A 21 4.89 12.51 12.39
N ASP A 22 6.00 13.22 12.23
CA ASP A 22 6.04 14.42 11.38
C ASP A 22 5.83 14.08 9.89
N ASN A 23 6.35 12.95 9.42
CA ASN A 23 6.05 12.44 8.07
C ASN A 23 4.54 12.25 7.85
N CYS A 24 3.83 11.77 8.86
CA CYS A 24 2.39 11.52 8.79
C CYS A 24 1.55 12.80 8.95
N THR A 25 2.03 13.79 9.71
CA THR A 25 1.26 15.01 10.02
C THR A 25 1.46 16.14 9.03
N LEU A 26 2.56 16.13 8.27
CA LEU A 26 2.92 17.23 7.37
C LEU A 26 1.80 17.59 6.39
N ALA A 27 1.31 16.61 5.64
CA ALA A 27 0.27 16.83 4.63
C ALA A 27 -1.09 17.22 5.25
N PRO A 28 -1.60 16.57 6.30
CA PRO A 28 -2.78 17.03 7.02
C PRO A 28 -2.71 18.49 7.48
N ILE A 29 -1.59 18.93 8.02
CA ILE A 29 -1.40 20.31 8.48
C ILE A 29 -1.34 21.28 7.30
N TRP A 30 -0.50 21.00 6.30
CA TRP A 30 -0.23 21.96 5.23
C TRP A 30 -1.29 21.99 4.13
N VAL A 31 -1.88 20.84 3.79
CA VAL A 31 -2.83 20.69 2.69
C VAL A 31 -4.27 20.79 3.18
N LYS A 32 -4.62 20.03 4.24
CA LYS A 32 -5.99 20.05 4.82
C LYS A 32 -6.18 21.18 5.83
N LYS A 33 -5.09 21.89 6.19
CA LYS A 33 -5.11 22.99 7.18
C LYS A 33 -5.63 22.55 8.56
N LEU A 34 -5.39 21.30 8.92
CA LEU A 34 -5.79 20.79 10.23
C LEU A 34 -4.92 21.39 11.35
N PRO A 35 -5.50 21.66 12.53
CA PRO A 35 -4.71 21.97 13.72
C PRO A 35 -3.72 20.85 14.03
N LYS A 36 -2.51 21.21 14.49
CA LYS A 36 -1.42 20.23 14.78
C LYS A 36 -1.91 19.08 15.64
N LYS A 37 -2.60 19.37 16.74
CA LYS A 37 -3.12 18.34 17.67
C LYS A 37 -4.03 17.33 16.95
N LYS A 38 -4.93 17.82 16.07
CA LYS A 38 -5.82 16.93 15.30
C LYS A 38 -5.07 16.09 14.28
N ALA A 39 -4.07 16.65 13.62
CA ALA A 39 -3.20 15.91 12.70
C ALA A 39 -2.41 14.82 13.43
N GLU A 40 -1.88 15.10 14.63
CA GLU A 40 -1.18 14.13 15.47
C GLU A 40 -2.11 12.98 15.92
N GLU A 41 -3.35 13.27 16.33
CA GLU A 41 -4.34 12.25 16.67
C GLU A 41 -4.62 11.30 15.49
N ILE A 42 -4.85 11.87 14.29
CA ILE A 42 -5.07 11.08 13.06
C ILE A 42 -3.83 10.25 12.72
N ALA A 43 -2.63 10.83 12.84
CA ALA A 43 -1.39 10.14 12.56
C ALA A 43 -1.16 8.96 13.51
N MET A 44 -1.36 9.16 14.81
CA MET A 44 -1.20 8.08 15.80
C MET A 44 -2.19 6.94 15.55
N GLN A 45 -3.45 7.22 15.23
CA GLN A 45 -4.44 6.20 14.87
C GLN A 45 -4.02 5.39 13.64
N ASN A 46 -3.49 6.05 12.60
CA ASN A 46 -3.05 5.34 11.39
C ASN A 46 -1.74 4.56 11.63
N LEU A 47 -0.81 5.06 12.44
CA LEU A 47 0.38 4.33 12.85
C LEU A 47 0.03 3.07 13.68
N GLU A 48 -0.97 3.16 14.55
CA GLU A 48 -1.49 2.02 15.29
C GLU A 48 -2.13 1.00 14.35
N ARG A 49 -2.96 1.46 13.39
CA ARG A 49 -3.62 0.61 12.38
C ARG A 49 -2.62 -0.21 11.57
N VAL A 50 -1.44 0.34 11.28
CA VAL A 50 -0.37 -0.38 10.57
C VAL A 50 0.70 -0.95 11.51
N GLN A 51 0.44 -1.02 12.81
CA GLN A 51 1.24 -1.67 13.85
C GLN A 51 2.68 -1.14 13.97
N ILE A 52 2.86 0.18 13.89
CA ILE A 52 4.16 0.85 14.08
C ILE A 52 4.09 2.09 14.98
N VAL A 53 3.07 2.21 15.82
CA VAL A 53 2.87 3.37 16.70
C VAL A 53 4.07 3.63 17.62
N ASP A 54 4.75 2.58 18.09
CA ASP A 54 5.96 2.68 18.94
C ASP A 54 7.15 3.34 18.21
N GLN A 55 7.10 3.43 16.89
CA GLN A 55 8.13 4.05 16.06
C GLN A 55 7.90 5.55 15.82
N ALA A 56 6.79 6.13 16.30
CA ALA A 56 6.33 7.49 15.97
C ALA A 56 7.41 8.58 16.16
N LYS A 57 8.26 8.44 17.19
CA LYS A 57 9.32 9.42 17.51
C LYS A 57 10.65 9.17 16.80
N LYS A 58 10.79 8.04 16.11
CA LYS A 58 12.01 7.70 15.38
C LYS A 58 12.06 8.38 14.02
N PHE A 59 13.23 8.34 13.40
CA PHE A 59 13.47 8.81 12.04
C PHE A 59 13.52 7.62 11.05
N PRO A 60 13.24 7.83 9.76
CA PRO A 60 13.23 6.74 8.78
C PRO A 60 14.46 5.84 8.78
N GLY A 61 15.67 6.42 8.91
CA GLY A 61 16.92 5.64 8.95
C GLY A 61 17.10 4.72 10.17
N GLN A 62 16.21 4.78 11.14
CA GLN A 62 16.20 3.90 12.32
C GLN A 62 15.21 2.73 12.19
N LEU A 63 14.49 2.64 11.06
CA LEU A 63 13.45 1.66 10.80
C LEU A 63 13.91 0.62 9.77
N SER A 64 13.41 -0.61 9.90
CA SER A 64 13.52 -1.62 8.85
C SER A 64 12.75 -1.19 7.59
N GLY A 65 13.03 -1.83 6.44
CA GLY A 65 12.30 -1.57 5.19
C GLY A 65 10.79 -1.74 5.33
N GLY A 66 10.35 -2.84 5.96
CA GLY A 66 8.92 -3.10 6.21
C GLY A 66 8.28 -2.06 7.13
N GLN A 67 8.99 -1.59 8.16
CA GLN A 67 8.52 -0.50 9.01
C GLN A 67 8.44 0.82 8.24
N GLN A 68 9.40 1.13 7.37
CA GLN A 68 9.36 2.32 6.52
C GLN A 68 8.18 2.27 5.54
N GLN A 69 7.90 1.11 4.95
CA GLN A 69 6.77 0.94 4.04
C GLN A 69 5.43 1.09 4.78
N ARG A 70 5.29 0.52 5.97
CA ARG A 70 4.10 0.73 6.81
C ARG A 70 3.95 2.20 7.23
N CYS A 71 5.04 2.91 7.47
CA CYS A 71 5.00 4.35 7.70
C CYS A 71 4.51 5.12 6.45
N ALA A 72 4.98 4.76 5.24
CA ALA A 72 4.52 5.36 4.00
C ALA A 72 3.01 5.12 3.78
N LEU A 73 2.52 3.92 4.14
CA LEU A 73 1.11 3.57 4.14
C LEU A 73 0.32 4.43 5.14
N ALA A 74 0.76 4.53 6.40
CA ALA A 74 0.13 5.38 7.41
C ALA A 74 0.08 6.85 6.98
N ARG A 75 1.17 7.37 6.41
CA ARG A 75 1.24 8.74 5.88
C ARG A 75 0.18 8.98 4.80
N ALA A 76 0.00 8.05 3.87
CA ALA A 76 -1.02 8.17 2.84
C ALA A 76 -2.44 8.15 3.44
N LEU A 77 -2.69 7.28 4.42
CA LEU A 77 -3.97 7.16 5.12
C LEU A 77 -4.33 8.42 5.93
N CYS A 78 -3.35 9.17 6.44
CA CYS A 78 -3.58 10.41 7.19
C CYS A 78 -4.28 11.51 6.36
N MET A 79 -4.25 11.39 5.04
CA MET A 79 -5.01 12.25 4.15
C MET A 79 -6.47 11.81 3.97
N GLU A 80 -6.88 10.68 4.58
CA GLU A 80 -8.22 10.10 4.47
C GLU A 80 -8.67 9.98 3.00
N PRO A 81 -7.87 9.28 2.16
CA PRO A 81 -8.14 9.17 0.75
C PRO A 81 -9.37 8.29 0.49
N LYS A 82 -10.07 8.56 -0.62
CA LYS A 82 -11.15 7.69 -1.13
C LYS A 82 -10.62 6.47 -1.89
N ILE A 83 -9.43 6.61 -2.48
CA ILE A 83 -8.78 5.58 -3.28
C ILE A 83 -7.31 5.53 -2.90
N MET A 84 -6.76 4.32 -2.74
CA MET A 84 -5.35 4.08 -2.54
C MET A 84 -4.73 3.42 -3.78
N LEU A 85 -3.63 3.97 -4.24
CA LEU A 85 -2.81 3.40 -5.31
C LEU A 85 -1.54 2.81 -4.71
N PHE A 86 -1.19 1.61 -5.12
CA PHE A 86 0.02 0.92 -4.70
C PHE A 86 0.83 0.51 -5.94
N ASP A 87 2.08 0.93 -5.96
CA ASP A 87 3.02 0.60 -7.03
C ASP A 87 4.12 -0.31 -6.46
N GLU A 88 3.95 -1.61 -6.64
CA GLU A 88 4.82 -2.66 -6.14
C GLU A 88 5.31 -2.45 -4.69
N PRO A 89 4.42 -2.36 -3.70
CA PRO A 89 4.76 -1.93 -2.34
C PRO A 89 5.70 -2.87 -1.58
N THR A 90 5.95 -4.07 -2.10
CA THR A 90 6.80 -5.10 -1.46
C THR A 90 8.11 -5.35 -2.19
N SER A 91 8.31 -4.84 -3.41
CA SER A 91 9.47 -5.17 -4.26
C SER A 91 10.82 -4.74 -3.70
N ALA A 92 10.85 -3.74 -2.81
CA ALA A 92 12.07 -3.26 -2.17
C ALA A 92 12.30 -3.87 -0.77
N LEU A 93 11.57 -4.93 -0.41
CA LEU A 93 11.59 -5.53 0.92
C LEU A 93 12.22 -6.92 0.90
N ASP A 94 12.88 -7.24 2.02
CA ASP A 94 13.32 -8.62 2.28
C ASP A 94 12.09 -9.52 2.51
N PRO A 95 12.15 -10.81 2.14
CA PRO A 95 11.01 -11.75 2.25
C PRO A 95 10.36 -11.80 3.64
N GLU A 96 11.15 -11.65 4.69
CA GLU A 96 10.67 -11.66 6.08
C GLU A 96 9.76 -10.47 6.41
N MET A 97 9.92 -9.35 5.68
CA MET A 97 9.19 -8.10 5.92
C MET A 97 7.94 -7.96 5.05
N ILE A 98 7.85 -8.73 3.96
CA ILE A 98 6.74 -8.67 2.99
C ILE A 98 5.40 -8.95 3.69
N LYS A 99 5.37 -9.99 4.51
CA LYS A 99 4.15 -10.42 5.18
C LYS A 99 3.48 -9.31 6.00
N GLU A 100 4.26 -8.58 6.81
CA GLU A 100 3.72 -7.51 7.65
C GLU A 100 3.06 -6.38 6.85
N VAL A 101 3.62 -6.05 5.68
CA VAL A 101 3.07 -5.04 4.79
C VAL A 101 1.80 -5.54 4.11
N LEU A 102 1.81 -6.79 3.62
CA LEU A 102 0.64 -7.41 3.01
C LEU A 102 -0.51 -7.57 4.00
N ASP A 103 -0.24 -7.99 5.23
CA ASP A 103 -1.25 -8.11 6.29
C ASP A 103 -1.94 -6.75 6.54
N ALA A 104 -1.16 -5.66 6.62
CA ALA A 104 -1.73 -4.31 6.74
C ALA A 104 -2.60 -3.92 5.54
N MET A 105 -2.23 -4.33 4.32
CA MET A 105 -3.03 -4.07 3.12
C MET A 105 -4.29 -4.94 3.07
N VAL A 106 -4.24 -6.19 3.55
CA VAL A 106 -5.41 -7.06 3.70
C VAL A 106 -6.43 -6.43 4.65
N ASP A 107 -5.96 -5.88 5.78
CA ASP A 107 -6.83 -5.20 6.75
C ASP A 107 -7.51 -3.96 6.14
N LEU A 108 -6.81 -3.22 5.28
CA LEU A 108 -7.41 -2.10 4.54
C LEU A 108 -8.49 -2.57 3.56
N ALA A 109 -8.23 -3.66 2.83
CA ALA A 109 -9.21 -4.25 1.91
C ALA A 109 -10.47 -4.71 2.65
N LYS A 110 -10.31 -5.43 3.76
CA LYS A 110 -11.40 -5.88 4.63
C LYS A 110 -12.20 -4.72 5.22
N ALA A 111 -11.56 -3.59 5.47
CA ALA A 111 -12.22 -2.36 5.91
C ALA A 111 -12.95 -1.60 4.78
N GLY A 112 -12.98 -2.13 3.56
CA GLY A 112 -13.70 -1.55 2.41
C GLY A 112 -12.96 -0.42 1.69
N MET A 113 -11.64 -0.29 1.87
CA MET A 113 -10.83 0.69 1.13
C MET A 113 -10.78 0.33 -0.35
N THR A 114 -11.14 1.28 -1.21
CA THR A 114 -10.95 1.13 -2.66
C THR A 114 -9.47 1.23 -3.00
N MET A 115 -8.94 0.18 -3.63
CA MET A 115 -7.50 0.09 -3.93
C MET A 115 -7.26 -0.31 -5.39
N ILE A 116 -6.20 0.25 -5.98
CA ILE A 116 -5.58 -0.24 -7.22
C ILE A 116 -4.15 -0.63 -6.85
N VAL A 117 -3.79 -1.88 -7.07
CA VAL A 117 -2.51 -2.42 -6.63
C VAL A 117 -1.78 -3.04 -7.82
N VAL A 118 -0.58 -2.55 -8.11
CA VAL A 118 0.40 -3.22 -8.98
C VAL A 118 1.24 -4.12 -8.08
N THR A 119 1.22 -5.42 -8.33
CA THR A 119 1.91 -6.40 -7.48
C THR A 119 2.22 -7.69 -8.24
N HIS A 120 3.26 -8.37 -7.82
CA HIS A 120 3.58 -9.74 -8.20
C HIS A 120 3.22 -10.76 -7.09
N GLU A 121 2.67 -10.30 -5.97
CA GLU A 121 2.23 -11.13 -4.85
C GLU A 121 0.87 -11.78 -5.16
N MET A 122 0.89 -12.89 -5.91
CA MET A 122 -0.35 -13.53 -6.38
C MET A 122 -1.20 -14.11 -5.27
N GLY A 123 -0.58 -14.55 -4.16
CA GLY A 123 -1.31 -14.99 -2.97
C GLY A 123 -2.17 -13.87 -2.37
N PHE A 124 -1.59 -12.71 -2.19
CA PHE A 124 -2.30 -11.50 -1.73
C PHE A 124 -3.41 -11.10 -2.72
N ALA A 125 -3.08 -11.01 -4.01
CA ALA A 125 -4.04 -10.62 -5.03
C ALA A 125 -5.26 -11.56 -5.07
N LYS A 126 -5.03 -12.87 -4.92
CA LYS A 126 -6.09 -13.89 -4.87
C LYS A 126 -7.00 -13.75 -3.65
N GLU A 127 -6.44 -13.30 -2.51
CA GLU A 127 -7.18 -13.14 -1.26
C GLU A 127 -8.10 -11.90 -1.29
N VAL A 128 -7.59 -10.76 -1.80
CA VAL A 128 -8.27 -9.47 -1.58
C VAL A 128 -8.85 -8.82 -2.84
N ALA A 129 -8.38 -9.18 -4.04
CA ALA A 129 -8.79 -8.47 -5.24
C ALA A 129 -10.17 -8.95 -5.74
N ASP A 130 -11.06 -8.01 -6.07
CA ASP A 130 -12.31 -8.29 -6.77
C ASP A 130 -12.08 -8.60 -8.25
N ASN A 131 -11.16 -7.87 -8.88
CA ASN A 131 -10.85 -7.96 -10.30
C ASN A 131 -9.34 -7.98 -10.50
N MET A 132 -8.91 -8.75 -11.49
CA MET A 132 -7.53 -8.82 -11.96
C MET A 132 -7.38 -8.21 -13.35
N ILE A 133 -6.28 -7.51 -13.57
CA ILE A 133 -5.88 -6.99 -14.88
C ILE A 133 -4.45 -7.45 -15.12
N PHE A 134 -4.24 -8.26 -16.15
CA PHE A 134 -2.91 -8.63 -16.58
C PHE A 134 -2.46 -7.73 -17.72
N MET A 135 -1.29 -7.14 -17.56
CA MET A 135 -0.68 -6.25 -18.55
C MET A 135 0.65 -6.83 -19.04
N ASP A 136 0.90 -6.72 -20.32
CA ASP A 136 2.17 -7.10 -20.94
C ASP A 136 2.45 -6.14 -22.12
N GLU A 137 3.71 -5.76 -22.33
CA GLU A 137 4.13 -4.81 -23.38
C GLU A 137 3.27 -3.52 -23.44
N GLY A 138 2.88 -2.99 -22.28
CA GLY A 138 2.07 -1.76 -22.19
C GLY A 138 0.60 -1.92 -22.60
N LYS A 139 0.11 -3.16 -22.78
CA LYS A 139 -1.28 -3.45 -23.18
C LYS A 139 -1.97 -4.30 -22.13
N ILE A 140 -3.28 -4.09 -21.99
CA ILE A 140 -4.12 -4.99 -21.20
C ILE A 140 -4.34 -6.27 -22.02
N ILE A 141 -3.82 -7.39 -21.52
CA ILE A 141 -3.94 -8.71 -22.14
C ILE A 141 -5.22 -9.39 -21.69
N GLU A 142 -5.52 -9.30 -20.38
CA GLU A 142 -6.71 -9.91 -19.82
C GLU A 142 -7.25 -9.09 -18.65
N LYS A 143 -8.58 -9.04 -18.53
CA LYS A 143 -9.29 -8.50 -17.39
C LYS A 143 -10.41 -9.47 -17.01
N ALA A 144 -10.45 -9.91 -15.76
CA ALA A 144 -11.44 -10.85 -15.25
C ALA A 144 -11.69 -10.65 -13.75
N LYS A 145 -12.78 -11.25 -13.25
CA LYS A 145 -12.95 -11.46 -11.81
C LYS A 145 -11.80 -12.33 -11.29
N THR A 146 -11.37 -12.09 -10.08
CA THR A 146 -10.23 -12.81 -9.47
C THR A 146 -10.40 -14.32 -9.55
N LYS A 147 -11.58 -14.82 -9.20
CA LYS A 147 -11.89 -16.27 -9.27
C LYS A 147 -11.70 -16.83 -10.68
N ASP A 148 -12.20 -16.15 -11.70
CA ASP A 148 -12.12 -16.59 -13.09
C ASP A 148 -10.69 -16.47 -13.62
N PHE A 149 -9.98 -15.42 -13.26
CA PHE A 149 -8.60 -15.18 -13.65
C PHE A 149 -7.66 -16.32 -13.25
N PHE A 150 -7.81 -16.82 -12.02
CA PHE A 150 -6.97 -17.93 -11.52
C PHE A 150 -7.48 -19.31 -11.94
N ALA A 151 -8.79 -19.52 -12.04
CA ALA A 151 -9.35 -20.84 -12.35
C ALA A 151 -9.41 -21.13 -13.85
N ASN A 152 -9.64 -20.13 -14.69
CA ASN A 152 -9.85 -20.30 -16.13
C ASN A 152 -9.34 -19.09 -16.92
N PRO A 153 -8.03 -18.80 -16.90
CA PRO A 153 -7.44 -17.72 -17.69
C PRO A 153 -7.69 -17.95 -19.18
N LYS A 154 -8.08 -16.89 -19.89
CA LYS A 154 -8.47 -16.97 -21.31
C LYS A 154 -7.27 -16.82 -22.24
N SER A 155 -6.37 -15.89 -21.92
CA SER A 155 -5.19 -15.64 -22.74
C SER A 155 -4.10 -16.68 -22.49
N ASP A 156 -3.49 -17.18 -23.55
CA ASP A 156 -2.34 -18.10 -23.41
C ASP A 156 -1.15 -17.44 -22.74
N ARG A 157 -1.00 -16.14 -22.91
CA ARG A 157 0.02 -15.34 -22.21
C ARG A 157 -0.24 -15.28 -20.70
N THR A 158 -1.50 -15.13 -20.29
CA THR A 158 -1.91 -15.21 -18.88
C THR A 158 -1.67 -16.59 -18.29
N LYS A 159 -2.01 -17.66 -19.03
CA LYS A 159 -1.75 -19.06 -18.61
C LYS A 159 -0.27 -19.29 -18.38
N LEU A 160 0.56 -18.86 -19.33
CA LEU A 160 2.02 -18.99 -19.21
C LEU A 160 2.55 -18.25 -17.99
N PHE A 161 2.12 -17.01 -17.76
CA PHE A 161 2.51 -16.22 -16.59
C PHE A 161 2.13 -16.91 -15.28
N LEU A 162 0.88 -17.37 -15.15
CA LEU A 162 0.42 -18.04 -13.94
C LEU A 162 1.15 -19.37 -13.69
N SER A 163 1.48 -20.14 -14.74
CA SER A 163 2.23 -21.39 -14.60
C SER A 163 3.69 -21.24 -14.14
N GLN A 164 4.24 -20.02 -14.20
CA GLN A 164 5.59 -19.72 -13.72
C GLN A 164 5.63 -19.24 -12.25
N ILE A 165 4.47 -18.85 -11.70
CA ILE A 165 4.40 -18.23 -10.37
C ILE A 165 3.66 -19.13 -9.37
N LEU A 166 2.71 -19.93 -9.83
CA LEU A 166 1.92 -20.89 -9.03
C LEU A 166 2.46 -22.29 -9.16
#